data_f30eb3a2fb71a538487d92400fe78d32
#
_entry.id   f30eb3a2fb71a538487d92400fe78d32
#
_cell.length_a   1.000
_cell.length_b   1.000
_cell.length_c   1.000
_cell.angle_alpha   90.00
_cell.angle_beta   90.00
_cell.angle_gamma   90.00
#
_symmetry.space_group_name_H-M   'P 1'
#
loop_
_entity.id
_entity.type
_entity.pdbx_description
1 polymer ?
#
loop_
_entity_poly.entity_id
_entity_poly.type
_entity_poly.pdbx_seq_one_letter_code
_entity_poly.pdbx_strand_id
1 'polypeptide(L)'
;MWKNPNFFIHLPFKKTEDVNPIKASHREMNPNHLALAKQELSTLLSEGLIEPTTSPWACEAFYVNKHAEQVRGKLRLVIKYQDLSHFLAVDKFPLPNKSALFQHLSNAKVFSKFDLKAGFWQLGIHLEERYKAVFCIPDHHYQWTIMPFGRKNAPSQFQKAMVTLFQPLLTNALIYVDDILLFSKDEESHEKLLIEFYNLVKSHGIMLSEKKMVMDSLL
;
A
#
# COMPACT_ATOMS: atom_id res chain seq x y z
N MET A 1 8.91 8.19 -2.25
CA MET A 1 7.68 8.65 -1.59
C MET A 1 7.66 8.33 -0.10
N TRP A 2 7.87 7.08 0.33
CA TRP A 2 7.78 6.64 1.74
C TRP A 2 8.75 7.33 2.74
N LYS A 3 9.78 8.03 2.27
CA LYS A 3 10.66 8.87 3.10
C LYS A 3 10.18 10.32 3.21
N ASN A 4 9.13 10.71 2.49
CA ASN A 4 8.59 12.07 2.52
C ASN A 4 7.53 12.20 3.62
N PRO A 5 7.74 13.02 4.67
CA PRO A 5 6.80 13.16 5.79
C PRO A 5 5.38 13.58 5.38
N ASN A 6 5.24 14.29 4.25
CA ASN A 6 3.93 14.70 3.74
C ASN A 6 3.01 13.52 3.35
N PHE A 7 3.60 12.34 3.15
CA PHE A 7 2.90 11.10 2.82
C PHE A 7 2.93 10.08 3.96
N PHE A 8 3.26 10.51 5.18
CA PHE A 8 3.17 9.65 6.34
C PHE A 8 1.71 9.51 6.78
N ILE A 9 1.33 8.28 7.09
CA ILE A 9 0.01 7.95 7.59
C ILE A 9 -0.01 7.92 9.12
N HIS A 10 -1.18 8.24 9.67
CA HIS A 10 -1.50 8.06 11.07
C HIS A 10 -2.31 6.78 11.31
N LEU A 11 -2.14 6.21 12.48
CA LEU A 11 -2.79 4.99 12.93
C LEU A 11 -3.53 5.23 14.26
N PRO A 12 -4.53 6.15 14.29
CA PRO A 12 -5.19 6.51 15.52
C PRO A 12 -5.98 5.33 16.10
N PHE A 13 -5.94 5.17 17.43
CA PHE A 13 -6.83 4.28 18.15
C PHE A 13 -8.24 4.90 18.26
N LYS A 14 -9.24 4.06 18.44
CA LYS A 14 -10.59 4.49 18.79
C LYS A 14 -10.58 5.16 20.17
N LYS A 15 -11.34 6.24 20.32
CA LYS A 15 -11.39 7.02 21.57
C LYS A 15 -12.19 6.33 22.70
N THR A 16 -13.01 5.35 22.38
CA THR A 16 -14.03 4.76 23.26
C THR A 16 -13.65 3.38 23.81
N GLU A 17 -12.48 2.87 23.47
CA GLU A 17 -12.06 1.52 23.88
C GLU A 17 -10.80 1.59 24.76
N ASP A 18 -10.76 0.78 25.81
CA ASP A 18 -9.53 0.49 26.53
C ASP A 18 -8.60 -0.30 25.61
N VAL A 19 -7.53 0.35 25.19
CA VAL A 19 -6.58 -0.22 24.25
C VAL A 19 -5.54 -1.01 25.04
N ASN A 20 -5.75 -2.33 25.11
CA ASN A 20 -4.80 -3.24 25.73
C ASN A 20 -3.93 -3.92 24.65
N PRO A 21 -2.60 -3.87 24.80
CA PRO A 21 -1.71 -4.57 23.89
C PRO A 21 -1.97 -6.06 23.83
N ILE A 22 -1.99 -6.60 22.62
CA ILE A 22 -2.21 -8.03 22.39
C ILE A 22 -0.86 -8.69 22.19
N LYS A 23 -0.57 -9.72 22.98
CA LYS A 23 0.56 -10.61 22.77
C LYS A 23 0.14 -11.69 21.79
N ALA A 24 0.83 -11.80 20.66
CA ALA A 24 0.69 -12.97 19.81
C ALA A 24 1.35 -14.17 20.51
N SER A 25 0.62 -15.27 20.62
CA SER A 25 1.25 -16.56 20.87
C SER A 25 1.74 -17.10 19.54
N HIS A 26 3.06 -17.23 19.40
CA HIS A 26 3.61 -17.86 18.19
C HIS A 26 3.22 -19.34 18.16
N ARG A 27 2.61 -19.77 17.06
CA ARG A 27 2.68 -21.15 16.66
C ARG A 27 4.09 -21.44 16.17
N GLU A 28 4.61 -22.64 16.44
CA GLU A 28 5.89 -23.05 15.86
C GLU A 28 5.81 -22.90 14.34
N MET A 29 6.72 -22.10 13.79
CA MET A 29 6.85 -21.96 12.34
C MET A 29 7.67 -23.13 11.81
N ASN A 30 7.19 -23.80 10.74
CA ASN A 30 7.95 -24.85 10.08
C ASN A 30 9.39 -24.34 9.78
N PRO A 31 10.44 -25.13 10.03
CA PRO A 31 11.85 -24.72 9.84
C PRO A 31 12.15 -24.11 8.47
N ASN A 32 11.56 -24.66 7.39
CA ASN A 32 11.72 -24.10 6.04
C ASN A 32 11.08 -22.71 5.90
N HIS A 33 9.90 -22.51 6.50
CA HIS A 33 9.23 -21.22 6.53
C HIS A 33 10.01 -20.21 7.37
N LEU A 34 10.59 -20.64 8.48
CA LEU A 34 11.40 -19.77 9.34
C LEU A 34 12.67 -19.31 8.63
N ALA A 35 13.35 -20.22 7.91
CA ALA A 35 14.52 -19.87 7.12
C ALA A 35 14.18 -18.85 6.01
N LEU A 36 13.06 -19.08 5.31
CA LEU A 36 12.57 -18.16 4.28
C LEU A 36 12.19 -16.80 4.90
N ALA A 37 11.51 -16.79 6.07
CA ALA A 37 11.17 -15.56 6.77
C ALA A 37 12.42 -14.76 7.15
N LYS A 38 13.44 -15.40 7.72
CA LYS A 38 14.69 -14.72 8.09
C LYS A 38 15.37 -14.09 6.88
N GLN A 39 15.38 -14.76 5.73
CA GLN A 39 15.94 -14.22 4.50
C GLN A 39 15.15 -13.01 3.99
N GLU A 40 13.82 -13.11 3.93
CA GLU A 40 12.93 -12.03 3.50
C GLU A 40 13.03 -10.82 4.42
N LEU A 41 13.02 -11.04 5.74
CA LEU A 41 13.14 -9.97 6.74
C LEU A 41 14.51 -9.30 6.73
N SER A 42 15.60 -10.05 6.46
CA SER A 42 16.94 -9.46 6.27
C SER A 42 16.94 -8.45 5.10
N THR A 43 16.27 -8.77 4.01
CA THR A 43 16.11 -7.85 2.87
C THR A 43 15.32 -6.61 3.27
N LEU A 44 14.16 -6.78 3.93
CA LEU A 44 13.31 -5.67 4.37
C LEU A 44 14.03 -4.76 5.38
N LEU A 45 14.85 -5.33 6.27
CA LEU A 45 15.70 -4.58 7.20
C LEU A 45 16.75 -3.75 6.46
N SER A 46 17.46 -4.36 5.49
CA SER A 46 18.49 -3.67 4.71
C SER A 46 17.93 -2.53 3.86
N GLU A 47 16.69 -2.65 3.41
CA GLU A 47 15.95 -1.63 2.68
C GLU A 47 15.35 -0.55 3.61
N GLY A 48 15.38 -0.76 4.93
CA GLY A 48 14.81 0.14 5.92
C GLY A 48 13.28 0.17 5.94
N LEU A 49 12.62 -0.89 5.45
CA LEU A 49 11.17 -1.01 5.39
C LEU A 49 10.57 -1.54 6.71
N ILE A 50 11.39 -2.21 7.49
CA ILE A 50 11.10 -2.65 8.86
C ILE A 50 12.26 -2.29 9.77
N GLU A 51 12.01 -2.28 11.08
CA GLU A 51 13.02 -2.07 12.12
C GLU A 51 12.69 -2.94 13.36
N PRO A 52 13.70 -3.36 14.17
CA PRO A 52 13.46 -4.05 15.44
C PRO A 52 12.62 -3.17 16.37
N THR A 53 11.80 -3.80 17.23
CA THR A 53 10.93 -3.07 18.14
C THR A 53 10.82 -3.73 19.50
N THR A 54 10.55 -2.92 20.53
CA THR A 54 10.15 -3.33 21.88
C THR A 54 8.67 -3.02 22.15
N SER A 55 7.89 -2.80 21.10
CA SER A 55 6.45 -2.51 21.21
C SER A 55 5.74 -3.53 22.10
N PRO A 56 4.77 -3.11 22.93
CA PRO A 56 3.93 -4.03 23.68
C PRO A 56 2.94 -4.82 22.79
N TRP A 57 2.76 -4.39 21.54
CA TRP A 57 1.93 -5.08 20.56
C TRP A 57 2.69 -6.19 19.87
N ALA A 58 2.00 -7.26 19.47
CA ALA A 58 2.56 -8.30 18.62
C ALA A 58 1.46 -8.90 17.73
N CYS A 59 1.71 -8.97 16.43
CA CYS A 59 0.87 -9.65 15.45
C CYS A 59 1.63 -10.83 14.85
N GLU A 60 1.02 -12.00 14.82
CA GLU A 60 1.64 -13.21 14.28
C GLU A 60 1.85 -13.08 12.75
N ALA A 61 3.04 -13.42 12.26
CA ALA A 61 3.33 -13.57 10.85
C ALA A 61 3.41 -15.06 10.48
N PHE A 62 2.84 -15.46 9.35
CA PHE A 62 2.82 -16.82 8.84
C PHE A 62 2.81 -16.85 7.32
N TYR A 63 3.18 -17.99 6.74
CA TYR A 63 3.15 -18.18 5.29
C TYR A 63 1.85 -18.82 4.81
N VAL A 64 1.35 -18.31 3.69
CA VAL A 64 0.23 -18.90 2.95
C VAL A 64 0.62 -19.15 1.50
N ASN A 65 0.00 -20.17 0.91
CA ASN A 65 0.10 -20.40 -0.53
C ASN A 65 -0.71 -19.31 -1.26
N LYS A 66 -0.09 -18.66 -2.22
CA LYS A 66 -0.78 -17.69 -3.06
C LYS A 66 -1.66 -18.47 -4.05
N HIS A 67 -2.98 -18.36 -3.93
CA HIS A 67 -3.95 -19.14 -4.72
C HIS A 67 -3.72 -19.06 -6.25
N ALA A 68 -3.33 -17.88 -6.75
CA ALA A 68 -3.01 -17.68 -8.17
C ALA A 68 -1.64 -18.25 -8.60
N GLU A 69 -0.79 -18.68 -7.64
CA GLU A 69 0.56 -19.18 -7.86
C GLU A 69 0.77 -20.58 -7.26
N GLN A 70 -0.31 -21.30 -6.91
CA GLN A 70 -0.23 -22.70 -6.42
C GLN A 70 0.61 -23.59 -7.34
N VAL A 71 0.54 -23.34 -8.64
CA VAL A 71 1.34 -24.05 -9.66
C VAL A 71 2.85 -23.72 -9.55
N ARG A 72 3.24 -22.62 -8.90
CA ARG A 72 4.64 -22.17 -8.78
C ARG A 72 5.23 -22.31 -7.39
N GLY A 73 4.47 -22.79 -6.40
CA GLY A 73 4.96 -23.02 -5.04
C GLY A 73 5.44 -21.74 -4.30
N LYS A 74 5.02 -20.54 -4.73
CA LYS A 74 5.42 -19.29 -4.08
C LYS A 74 4.61 -19.03 -2.83
N LEU A 75 5.29 -19.02 -1.69
CA LEU A 75 4.74 -18.65 -0.41
C LEU A 75 4.68 -17.12 -0.26
N ARG A 76 3.68 -16.62 0.47
CA ARG A 76 3.53 -15.21 0.82
C ARG A 76 3.48 -15.07 2.34
N LEU A 77 4.34 -14.21 2.88
CA LEU A 77 4.27 -13.82 4.29
C LEU A 77 3.02 -12.97 4.51
N VAL A 78 2.19 -13.37 5.46
CA VAL A 78 0.96 -12.68 5.87
C VAL A 78 1.04 -12.38 7.35
N ILE A 79 0.56 -11.20 7.75
CA ILE A 79 0.50 -10.79 9.14
C ILE A 79 -0.96 -10.71 9.58
N LYS A 80 -1.27 -11.31 10.72
CA LYS A 80 -2.61 -11.34 11.29
C LYS A 80 -2.91 -10.03 12.03
N TYR A 81 -3.34 -9.00 11.31
CA TYR A 81 -3.68 -7.70 11.89
C TYR A 81 -5.10 -7.58 12.46
N GLN A 82 -5.87 -8.66 12.50
CA GLN A 82 -7.29 -8.61 12.88
C GLN A 82 -7.48 -7.99 14.27
N ASP A 83 -6.73 -8.49 15.25
CA ASP A 83 -6.87 -8.07 16.65
C ASP A 83 -6.46 -6.59 16.82
N LEU A 84 -5.35 -6.18 16.23
CA LEU A 84 -4.91 -4.79 16.25
C LEU A 84 -5.88 -3.88 15.49
N SER A 85 -6.41 -4.33 14.37
CA SER A 85 -7.37 -3.57 13.55
C SER A 85 -8.69 -3.30 14.29
N HIS A 86 -9.02 -4.11 15.29
CA HIS A 86 -10.17 -3.89 16.15
C HIS A 86 -10.05 -2.56 16.92
N PHE A 87 -8.87 -2.24 17.43
CA PHE A 87 -8.63 -1.03 18.22
C PHE A 87 -8.39 0.22 17.39
N LEU A 88 -8.09 0.09 16.10
CA LEU A 88 -7.84 1.24 15.25
C LEU A 88 -9.13 1.91 14.80
N ALA A 89 -9.12 3.24 14.80
CA ALA A 89 -10.20 4.02 14.22
C ALA A 89 -10.32 3.72 12.72
N VAL A 90 -11.58 3.66 12.23
CA VAL A 90 -11.85 3.41 10.81
C VAL A 90 -11.61 4.69 10.03
N ASP A 91 -10.76 4.62 9.00
CA ASP A 91 -10.68 5.67 8.01
C ASP A 91 -11.90 5.57 7.07
N LYS A 92 -12.68 6.66 7.00
CA LYS A 92 -13.91 6.73 6.22
C LYS A 92 -13.72 7.41 4.86
N PHE A 93 -12.49 7.60 4.39
CA PHE A 93 -12.27 8.17 3.07
C PHE A 93 -12.95 7.30 2.01
N PRO A 94 -13.85 7.86 1.17
CA PRO A 94 -14.64 7.08 0.24
C PRO A 94 -13.75 6.53 -0.88
N LEU A 95 -13.91 5.22 -1.15
CA LEU A 95 -13.39 4.64 -2.38
C LEU A 95 -14.38 4.96 -3.52
N PRO A 96 -13.88 5.39 -4.70
CA PRO A 96 -14.75 5.70 -5.82
C PRO A 96 -15.58 4.48 -6.24
N ASN A 97 -16.85 4.72 -6.58
CA ASN A 97 -17.64 3.68 -7.21
C ASN A 97 -17.18 3.47 -8.65
N LYS A 98 -16.82 2.24 -9.01
CA LYS A 98 -16.31 1.91 -10.35
C LYS A 98 -17.26 2.35 -11.46
N SER A 99 -18.56 2.19 -11.27
CA SER A 99 -19.56 2.61 -12.27
C SER A 99 -19.58 4.13 -12.50
N ALA A 100 -19.36 4.92 -11.45
CA ALA A 100 -19.30 6.37 -11.58
C ALA A 100 -18.02 6.84 -12.30
N LEU A 101 -16.92 6.09 -12.16
CA LEU A 101 -15.66 6.41 -12.84
C LEU A 101 -15.80 6.40 -14.37
N PHE A 102 -16.57 5.45 -14.92
CA PHE A 102 -16.74 5.32 -16.37
C PHE A 102 -17.58 6.43 -17.02
N GLN A 103 -18.41 7.15 -16.24
CA GLN A 103 -19.17 8.27 -16.77
C GLN A 103 -18.31 9.42 -17.27
N HIS A 104 -17.11 9.58 -16.74
CA HIS A 104 -16.15 10.61 -17.15
C HIS A 104 -15.44 10.30 -18.46
N LEU A 105 -15.55 9.08 -18.99
CA LEU A 105 -14.81 8.63 -20.16
C LEU A 105 -15.55 8.83 -21.49
N SER A 106 -16.78 9.34 -21.48
CA SER A 106 -17.67 9.40 -22.66
C SER A 106 -17.07 10.12 -23.89
N ASN A 107 -16.20 11.10 -23.68
CA ASN A 107 -15.57 11.89 -24.74
C ASN A 107 -14.06 11.61 -24.89
N ALA A 108 -13.54 10.65 -24.17
CA ALA A 108 -12.13 10.30 -24.21
C ALA A 108 -11.84 9.36 -25.39
N LYS A 109 -10.71 9.59 -26.06
CA LYS A 109 -10.23 8.77 -27.18
C LYS A 109 -8.84 8.22 -26.98
N VAL A 110 -8.05 8.83 -26.08
CA VAL A 110 -6.68 8.42 -25.79
C VAL A 110 -6.56 8.09 -24.33
N PHE A 111 -5.94 6.95 -24.02
CA PHE A 111 -5.85 6.41 -22.67
C PHE A 111 -4.42 5.95 -22.34
N SER A 112 -4.01 6.16 -21.10
CA SER A 112 -2.80 5.55 -20.55
C SER A 112 -3.07 4.99 -19.17
N LYS A 113 -2.76 3.70 -18.99
CA LYS A 113 -2.91 3.03 -17.70
C LYS A 113 -1.56 2.87 -17.03
N PHE A 114 -1.50 3.21 -15.75
CA PHE A 114 -0.35 3.03 -14.88
C PHE A 114 -0.74 2.22 -13.65
N ASP A 115 0.21 1.41 -13.18
CA ASP A 115 0.11 0.65 -11.95
C ASP A 115 1.27 1.06 -11.03
N LEU A 116 0.99 1.23 -9.75
CA LEU A 116 2.01 1.64 -8.79
C LEU A 116 2.82 0.43 -8.31
N LYS A 117 4.14 0.55 -8.36
CA LYS A 117 5.03 -0.49 -7.83
C LYS A 117 4.95 -0.53 -6.32
N ALA A 118 4.67 -1.73 -5.77
CA ALA A 118 4.57 -1.97 -4.33
C ALA A 118 3.52 -1.10 -3.58
N GLY A 119 2.61 -0.43 -4.29
CA GLY A 119 1.44 0.29 -3.81
C GLY A 119 1.54 0.87 -2.40
N PHE A 120 0.94 0.22 -1.42
CA PHE A 120 0.88 0.68 -0.03
C PHE A 120 2.25 0.94 0.62
N TRP A 121 3.30 0.24 0.21
CA TRP A 121 4.66 0.45 0.72
C TRP A 121 5.25 1.81 0.34
N GLN A 122 4.60 2.55 -0.54
CA GLN A 122 5.02 3.90 -0.88
C GLN A 122 4.61 4.95 0.17
N LEU A 123 3.78 4.60 1.14
CA LEU A 123 3.42 5.47 2.26
C LEU A 123 4.22 5.12 3.52
N GLY A 124 4.85 6.12 4.13
CA GLY A 124 5.51 5.97 5.41
C GLY A 124 4.53 5.98 6.58
N ILE A 125 4.95 5.48 7.74
CA ILE A 125 4.20 5.60 9.01
C ILE A 125 4.91 6.61 9.89
N HIS A 126 4.14 7.52 10.52
CA HIS A 126 4.68 8.43 11.53
C HIS A 126 5.45 7.69 12.60
N LEU A 127 6.65 8.20 12.94
CA LEU A 127 7.58 7.54 13.87
C LEU A 127 6.89 7.15 15.18
N GLU A 128 6.09 8.05 15.74
CA GLU A 128 5.35 7.86 16.99
C GLU A 128 4.27 6.78 16.92
N GLU A 129 3.92 6.30 15.73
CA GLU A 129 2.85 5.34 15.51
C GLU A 129 3.31 4.00 14.94
N ARG A 130 4.60 3.86 14.60
CA ARG A 130 5.17 2.61 14.06
C ARG A 130 4.98 1.42 15.01
N TYR A 131 5.02 1.66 16.31
CA TYR A 131 4.79 0.62 17.33
C TYR A 131 3.42 -0.06 17.22
N LYS A 132 2.48 0.51 16.46
CA LYS A 132 1.17 -0.08 16.13
C LYS A 132 1.20 -0.92 14.85
N ALA A 133 2.27 -0.89 14.07
CA ALA A 133 2.42 -1.63 12.83
C ALA A 133 3.43 -2.77 12.98
N VAL A 134 3.21 -3.59 13.99
CA VAL A 134 4.16 -4.61 14.45
C VAL A 134 3.79 -6.00 13.99
N PHE A 135 4.80 -6.84 13.92
CA PHE A 135 4.64 -8.27 13.72
C PHE A 135 5.81 -9.03 14.33
N CYS A 136 5.60 -10.32 14.52
CA CYS A 136 6.60 -11.20 15.09
C CYS A 136 6.67 -12.52 14.33
N ILE A 137 7.87 -13.09 14.30
CA ILE A 137 8.18 -14.48 13.97
C ILE A 137 8.88 -15.08 15.20
N PRO A 138 9.09 -16.40 15.29
CA PRO A 138 9.85 -16.98 16.40
C PRO A 138 11.16 -16.21 16.64
N ASP A 139 11.40 -15.82 17.89
CA ASP A 139 12.59 -15.11 18.41
C ASP A 139 12.83 -13.70 17.86
N HIS A 140 11.92 -13.16 17.03
CA HIS A 140 12.11 -11.84 16.41
C HIS A 140 10.84 -11.00 16.43
N HIS A 141 11.01 -9.69 16.69
CA HIS A 141 9.92 -8.72 16.78
C HIS A 141 10.28 -7.45 15.99
N TYR A 142 9.44 -7.08 15.02
CA TYR A 142 9.65 -5.98 14.10
C TYR A 142 8.45 -5.05 14.00
N GLN A 143 8.72 -3.82 13.61
CA GLN A 143 7.69 -2.85 13.22
C GLN A 143 7.97 -2.32 11.82
N TRP A 144 6.90 -2.01 11.10
CA TRP A 144 6.98 -1.41 9.78
C TRP A 144 7.27 0.09 9.86
N THR A 145 8.14 0.58 9.00
CA THR A 145 8.35 2.01 8.75
C THR A 145 7.40 2.54 7.68
N ILE A 146 6.80 1.64 6.91
CA ILE A 146 5.88 1.87 5.80
C ILE A 146 4.54 1.19 6.06
N MET A 147 3.51 1.55 5.28
CA MET A 147 2.18 0.96 5.40
C MET A 147 2.17 -0.48 4.87
N PRO A 148 2.00 -1.50 5.73
CA PRO A 148 1.99 -2.89 5.30
C PRO A 148 0.66 -3.29 4.67
N PHE A 149 0.71 -4.34 3.85
CA PHE A 149 -0.49 -5.00 3.33
C PHE A 149 -1.29 -5.69 4.46
N GLY A 150 -2.60 -5.86 4.22
CA GLY A 150 -3.50 -6.60 5.12
C GLY A 150 -4.12 -5.76 6.23
N ARG A 151 -3.84 -4.47 6.30
CA ARG A 151 -4.51 -3.54 7.24
C ARG A 151 -5.84 -3.06 6.70
N LYS A 152 -6.85 -2.95 7.58
CA LYS A 152 -8.22 -2.55 7.23
C LYS A 152 -8.30 -1.19 6.54
N ASN A 153 -7.52 -0.21 7.02
CA ASN A 153 -7.57 1.17 6.54
C ASN A 153 -6.60 1.45 5.37
N ALA A 154 -5.75 0.48 4.98
CA ALA A 154 -4.75 0.71 3.96
C ALA A 154 -5.33 1.20 2.62
N PRO A 155 -6.40 0.62 2.08
CA PRO A 155 -6.97 1.11 0.82
C PRO A 155 -7.48 2.55 0.90
N SER A 156 -8.20 2.92 1.96
CA SER A 156 -8.76 4.28 2.14
C SER A 156 -7.66 5.32 2.32
N GLN A 157 -6.65 5.03 3.14
CA GLN A 157 -5.53 5.93 3.37
C GLN A 157 -4.68 6.11 2.12
N PHE A 158 -4.46 5.03 1.36
CA PHE A 158 -3.73 5.08 0.11
C PHE A 158 -4.50 5.87 -0.95
N GLN A 159 -5.79 5.60 -1.13
CA GLN A 159 -6.67 6.35 -2.02
C GLN A 159 -6.63 7.84 -1.71
N LYS A 160 -6.75 8.23 -0.44
CA LYS A 160 -6.68 9.63 0.00
C LYS A 160 -5.36 10.28 -0.41
N ALA A 161 -4.23 9.60 -0.14
CA ALA A 161 -2.92 10.12 -0.50
C ALA A 161 -2.78 10.31 -2.01
N MET A 162 -3.20 9.34 -2.82
CA MET A 162 -3.12 9.41 -4.28
C MET A 162 -4.04 10.49 -4.86
N VAL A 163 -5.28 10.60 -4.39
CA VAL A 163 -6.21 11.65 -4.82
C VAL A 163 -5.67 13.04 -4.47
N THR A 164 -5.10 13.21 -3.28
CA THR A 164 -4.48 14.49 -2.87
C THR A 164 -3.28 14.83 -3.75
N LEU A 165 -2.43 13.86 -4.03
CA LEU A 165 -1.22 14.06 -4.83
C LEU A 165 -1.54 14.41 -6.29
N PHE A 166 -2.47 13.69 -6.90
CA PHE A 166 -2.87 13.89 -8.29
C PHE A 166 -4.05 14.85 -8.44
N GLN A 167 -4.39 15.63 -7.40
CA GLN A 167 -5.49 16.60 -7.45
C GLN A 167 -5.48 17.49 -8.71
N PRO A 168 -4.34 18.02 -9.21
CA PRO A 168 -4.32 18.83 -10.41
C PRO A 168 -4.79 18.10 -11.66
N LEU A 169 -4.70 16.77 -11.71
CA LEU A 169 -5.00 15.94 -12.87
C LEU A 169 -6.37 15.27 -12.82
N LEU A 170 -7.14 15.42 -11.75
CA LEU A 170 -8.38 14.65 -11.52
C LEU A 170 -9.46 14.88 -12.58
N THR A 171 -9.39 15.97 -13.36
CA THR A 171 -10.29 16.20 -14.51
C THR A 171 -10.04 15.18 -15.64
N ASN A 172 -8.80 14.70 -15.78
CA ASN A 172 -8.33 13.80 -16.82
C ASN A 172 -7.64 12.54 -16.28
N ALA A 173 -7.86 12.24 -15.00
CA ALA A 173 -7.29 11.07 -14.33
C ALA A 173 -8.32 10.38 -13.45
N LEU A 174 -8.42 9.07 -13.57
CA LEU A 174 -9.13 8.21 -12.64
C LEU A 174 -8.13 7.47 -11.78
N ILE A 175 -8.33 7.55 -10.46
CA ILE A 175 -7.45 6.91 -9.50
C ILE A 175 -8.27 5.92 -8.68
N TYR A 176 -7.85 4.68 -8.69
CA TYR A 176 -8.45 3.62 -7.90
C TYR A 176 -7.38 2.76 -7.25
N VAL A 177 -7.07 3.08 -6.00
CA VAL A 177 -6.00 2.47 -5.21
C VAL A 177 -4.67 2.50 -5.97
N ASP A 178 -4.18 1.37 -6.46
CA ASP A 178 -2.89 1.25 -7.18
C ASP A 178 -2.99 1.53 -8.69
N ASP A 179 -4.21 1.59 -9.22
CA ASP A 179 -4.47 1.81 -10.65
C ASP A 179 -4.70 3.31 -10.93
N ILE A 180 -4.00 3.85 -11.92
CA ILE A 180 -4.19 5.20 -12.44
C ILE A 180 -4.50 5.11 -13.92
N LEU A 181 -5.62 5.68 -14.34
CA LEU A 181 -6.00 5.81 -15.75
C LEU A 181 -6.03 7.28 -16.13
N LEU A 182 -5.15 7.68 -17.03
CA LEU A 182 -5.18 8.99 -17.67
C LEU A 182 -5.99 8.89 -18.96
N PHE A 183 -6.75 9.94 -19.27
CA PHE A 183 -7.59 9.98 -20.46
C PHE A 183 -7.71 11.40 -21.04
N SER A 184 -7.85 11.49 -22.34
CA SER A 184 -8.00 12.76 -23.06
C SER A 184 -8.76 12.59 -24.37
N LYS A 185 -9.20 13.70 -24.97
CA LYS A 185 -9.95 13.72 -26.22
C LYS A 185 -9.08 13.54 -27.46
N ASP A 186 -7.81 13.88 -27.40
CA ASP A 186 -6.84 13.86 -28.49
C ASP A 186 -5.41 13.62 -27.99
N GLU A 187 -4.50 13.31 -28.91
CA GLU A 187 -3.10 12.98 -28.61
C GLU A 187 -2.33 14.19 -28.06
N GLU A 188 -2.56 15.40 -28.59
CA GLU A 188 -1.85 16.59 -28.12
C GLU A 188 -2.17 16.92 -26.67
N SER A 189 -3.44 16.85 -26.30
CA SER A 189 -3.88 17.01 -24.90
C SER A 189 -3.33 15.91 -24.00
N HIS A 190 -3.22 14.69 -24.54
CA HIS A 190 -2.69 13.54 -23.80
C HIS A 190 -1.20 13.66 -23.52
N GLU A 191 -0.42 14.13 -24.48
CA GLU A 191 1.01 14.37 -24.31
C GLU A 191 1.27 15.40 -23.18
N LYS A 192 0.53 16.50 -23.17
CA LYS A 192 0.60 17.50 -22.09
C LYS A 192 0.26 16.90 -20.73
N LEU A 193 -0.80 16.12 -20.67
CA LEU A 193 -1.23 15.41 -19.46
C LEU A 193 -0.17 14.43 -18.95
N LEU A 194 0.49 13.69 -19.84
CA LEU A 194 1.58 12.79 -19.50
C LEU A 194 2.79 13.54 -18.92
N ILE A 195 3.15 14.68 -19.48
CA ILE A 195 4.24 15.52 -18.97
C ILE A 195 3.94 15.97 -17.53
N GLU A 196 2.74 16.47 -17.27
CA GLU A 196 2.32 16.89 -15.94
C GLU A 196 2.30 15.71 -14.96
N PHE A 197 1.78 14.57 -15.37
CA PHE A 197 1.76 13.34 -14.59
C PHE A 197 3.19 12.90 -14.21
N TYR A 198 4.11 12.81 -15.17
CA TYR A 198 5.49 12.40 -14.87
C TYR A 198 6.24 13.42 -14.01
N ASN A 199 5.93 14.70 -14.12
CA ASN A 199 6.48 15.73 -13.22
C ASN A 199 6.02 15.50 -11.78
N LEU A 200 4.75 15.19 -11.54
CA LEU A 200 4.23 14.85 -10.21
C LEU A 200 4.84 13.55 -9.69
N VAL A 201 4.91 12.51 -10.52
CA VAL A 201 5.55 11.23 -10.17
C VAL A 201 6.99 11.44 -9.72
N LYS A 202 7.77 12.20 -10.49
CA LYS A 202 9.18 12.48 -10.21
C LYS A 202 9.36 13.34 -8.95
N SER A 203 8.60 14.43 -8.84
CA SER A 203 8.73 15.38 -7.71
C SER A 203 8.39 14.74 -6.36
N HIS A 204 7.48 13.75 -6.35
CA HIS A 204 7.07 13.05 -5.14
C HIS A 204 7.77 11.69 -4.95
N GLY A 205 8.62 11.27 -5.88
CA GLY A 205 9.34 10.01 -5.80
C GLY A 205 8.42 8.79 -5.85
N ILE A 206 7.36 8.85 -6.68
CA ILE A 206 6.43 7.73 -6.87
C ILE A 206 7.10 6.68 -7.75
N MET A 207 6.93 5.41 -7.38
CA MET A 207 7.43 4.30 -8.17
C MET A 207 6.31 3.70 -9.02
N LEU A 208 6.47 3.75 -10.33
CA LEU A 208 5.58 3.10 -11.28
C LEU A 208 6.06 1.67 -11.61
N SER A 209 5.13 0.80 -11.97
CA SER A 209 5.41 -0.56 -12.44
C SER A 209 5.58 -0.56 -13.95
N GLU A 210 6.82 -0.62 -14.45
CA GLU A 210 7.12 -0.62 -15.89
C GLU A 210 6.46 -1.79 -16.65
N LYS A 211 6.25 -2.93 -15.98
CA LYS A 211 5.70 -4.15 -16.61
C LYS A 211 4.19 -4.08 -16.88
N LYS A 212 3.49 -3.08 -16.35
CA LYS A 212 2.03 -2.96 -16.41
C LYS A 212 1.55 -1.63 -16.99
N MET A 213 2.45 -0.88 -17.60
CA MET A 213 2.07 0.33 -18.32
C MET A 213 1.50 -0.05 -19.67
N VAL A 214 0.31 0.45 -19.97
CA VAL A 214 -0.34 0.33 -21.29
C VAL A 214 -0.58 1.73 -21.80
N MET A 215 -0.02 2.06 -22.95
CA MET A 215 -0.32 3.26 -23.70
C MET A 215 -1.07 2.82 -24.95
N ASP A 216 -2.36 3.05 -24.99
CA ASP A 216 -3.20 2.79 -26.16
C ASP A 216 -3.78 4.10 -26.68
N SER A 217 -3.43 4.43 -27.92
CA SER A 217 -4.18 5.33 -28.77
C SER A 217 -5.17 4.49 -29.55
N LEU A 218 -6.47 4.75 -29.34
CA LEU A 218 -7.61 4.21 -30.09
C LEU A 218 -8.28 2.97 -29.46
N LEU A 219 -9.37 3.23 -28.81
CA LEU A 219 -10.59 2.43 -28.95
C LEU A 219 -11.52 3.08 -29.97
#